data_f5169ef355382c7e53fd35aa0a948c82
#
_entry.id   f5169ef355382c7e53fd35aa0a948c82
#
_cell.length_a   1.000
_cell.length_b   1.000
_cell.length_c   1.000
_cell.angle_alpha   90.00
_cell.angle_beta   90.00
_cell.angle_gamma   90.00
#
_symmetry.space_group_name_H-M   'P 1'
#
loop_
_entity.id
_entity.type
_entity.pdbx_description
1 polymer ?
#
loop_
_entity_poly.entity_id
_entity_poly.type
_entity_poly.pdbx_seq_one_letter_code
_entity_poly.pdbx_strand_id
1 'polypeptide(L)'
;AAKAIGADFEYMFHPSGDMAEMAKLIVAATATQPDGMVVSLPDPDALGPAIQDAVAAGIPVITMNSGLESSKKVGALMHVGQPEYLAGQKAGERAASEGATNAICLNQESFNTALVDRCEGYGTAVKTKMIDSTNDPAEIQTRTAAALQADPSVDAILAAGPHVCDAAAKAIDEVGATIHLSCFDLSPAV
;
A
#
# COMPACT_ATOMS: atom_id res chain seq x y z
N ALA A 1 19.11 -9.44 -11.35
CA ALA A 1 19.42 -8.08 -11.87
C ALA A 1 20.75 -7.57 -11.29
N ALA A 2 20.93 -7.47 -9.96
CA ALA A 2 22.14 -6.92 -9.33
C ALA A 2 23.45 -7.59 -9.78
N LYS A 3 23.51 -8.92 -9.81
CA LYS A 3 24.67 -9.67 -10.32
C LYS A 3 25.05 -9.35 -11.77
N ALA A 4 24.09 -8.97 -12.61
CA ALA A 4 24.35 -8.64 -14.02
C ALA A 4 25.11 -7.32 -14.20
N ILE A 5 25.09 -6.45 -13.18
CA ILE A 5 25.83 -5.19 -13.16
C ILE A 5 27.01 -5.23 -12.18
N GLY A 6 27.35 -6.43 -11.64
CA GLY A 6 28.47 -6.61 -10.72
C GLY A 6 28.22 -6.05 -9.31
N ALA A 7 26.97 -5.84 -8.91
CA ALA A 7 26.62 -5.40 -7.57
C ALA A 7 26.28 -6.58 -6.66
N ASP A 8 26.84 -6.58 -5.46
CA ASP A 8 26.36 -7.42 -4.38
C ASP A 8 25.12 -6.80 -3.78
N PHE A 9 24.09 -7.63 -3.54
CA PHE A 9 22.81 -7.16 -3.04
C PHE A 9 22.33 -8.06 -1.90
N GLU A 10 22.08 -7.44 -0.75
CA GLU A 10 21.46 -8.07 0.40
C GLU A 10 20.00 -7.59 0.53
N TYR A 11 19.06 -8.53 0.65
CA TYR A 11 17.66 -8.24 0.86
C TYR A 11 17.29 -8.48 2.32
N MET A 12 16.79 -7.43 2.98
CA MET A 12 16.38 -7.45 4.38
C MET A 12 14.90 -7.08 4.48
N PHE A 13 14.12 -7.87 5.21
CA PHE A 13 12.72 -7.57 5.49
C PHE A 13 12.30 -8.21 6.81
N HIS A 14 11.25 -7.67 7.42
CA HIS A 14 10.64 -8.27 8.60
C HIS A 14 9.27 -8.89 8.22
N PRO A 15 9.05 -10.19 8.49
CA PRO A 15 7.87 -10.91 7.99
C PRO A 15 6.54 -10.47 8.62
N SER A 16 6.56 -9.83 9.78
CA SER A 16 5.35 -9.32 10.44
C SER A 16 4.83 -7.99 9.89
N GLY A 17 5.62 -7.28 9.07
CA GLY A 17 5.30 -5.92 8.66
C GLY A 17 5.37 -4.89 9.80
N ASP A 18 6.02 -5.22 10.91
CA ASP A 18 6.21 -4.30 12.04
C ASP A 18 7.20 -3.19 11.68
N MET A 19 6.73 -1.95 11.68
CA MET A 19 7.53 -0.79 11.28
C MET A 19 8.66 -0.49 12.26
N ALA A 20 8.51 -0.79 13.55
CA ALA A 20 9.58 -0.61 14.51
C ALA A 20 10.73 -1.64 14.28
N GLU A 21 10.39 -2.87 13.93
CA GLU A 21 11.39 -3.87 13.54
C GLU A 21 12.02 -3.52 12.18
N MET A 22 11.25 -3.00 11.23
CA MET A 22 11.79 -2.50 9.95
C MET A 22 12.77 -1.34 10.16
N ALA A 23 12.48 -0.41 11.08
CA ALA A 23 13.43 0.67 11.43
C ALA A 23 14.75 0.12 11.97
N LYS A 24 14.72 -0.92 12.83
CA LYS A 24 15.93 -1.59 13.32
C LYS A 24 16.75 -2.25 12.19
N LEU A 25 16.09 -2.82 11.19
CA LEU A 25 16.79 -3.36 10.02
C LEU A 25 17.49 -2.26 9.21
N ILE A 26 16.87 -1.08 9.05
CA ILE A 26 17.50 0.07 8.39
C ILE A 26 18.73 0.52 9.17
N VAL A 27 18.62 0.62 10.53
CA VAL A 27 19.76 0.96 11.39
C VAL A 27 20.87 -0.09 11.27
N ALA A 28 20.54 -1.37 11.30
CA ALA A 28 21.52 -2.44 11.15
C ALA A 28 22.22 -2.39 9.78
N ALA A 29 21.47 -2.18 8.70
CA ALA A 29 22.02 -2.01 7.36
C ALA A 29 22.94 -0.78 7.28
N THR A 30 22.55 0.35 7.88
CA THR A 30 23.40 1.55 7.96
C THR A 30 24.74 1.28 8.65
N ALA A 31 24.74 0.47 9.70
CA ALA A 31 25.96 0.11 10.44
C ALA A 31 26.96 -0.70 9.60
N THR A 32 26.51 -1.40 8.55
CA THR A 32 27.41 -2.13 7.62
C THR A 32 28.07 -1.21 6.60
N GLN A 33 27.68 0.08 6.53
CA GLN A 33 28.23 1.06 5.59
C GLN A 33 28.18 0.61 4.12
N PRO A 34 26.99 0.25 3.58
CA PRO A 34 26.88 -0.14 2.18
C PRO A 34 27.13 1.05 1.24
N ASP A 35 27.47 0.77 -0.01
CA ASP A 35 27.63 1.80 -1.05
C ASP A 35 26.30 2.51 -1.41
N GLY A 36 25.16 1.95 -1.04
CA GLY A 36 23.83 2.53 -1.20
C GLY A 36 22.74 1.66 -0.61
N MET A 37 21.59 2.28 -0.35
CA MET A 37 20.41 1.60 0.20
C MET A 37 19.17 1.88 -0.67
N VAL A 38 18.33 0.84 -0.83
CA VAL A 38 17.00 0.97 -1.43
C VAL A 38 15.98 0.57 -0.36
N VAL A 39 15.07 1.48 0.00
CA VAL A 39 14.18 1.32 1.15
C VAL A 39 12.73 1.60 0.75
N SER A 40 11.80 0.71 1.12
CA SER A 40 10.38 1.04 1.09
C SER A 40 10.02 1.95 2.27
N LEU A 41 9.19 2.97 2.06
CA LEU A 41 8.83 3.97 3.07
C LEU A 41 7.30 4.04 3.26
N PRO A 42 6.65 2.95 3.71
CA PRO A 42 5.20 2.93 3.91
C PRO A 42 4.75 3.82 5.06
N ASP A 43 5.54 3.88 6.13
CA ASP A 43 5.31 4.73 7.31
C ASP A 43 6.48 5.71 7.46
N PRO A 44 6.33 6.96 6.97
CA PRO A 44 7.38 7.96 7.07
C PRO A 44 7.71 8.39 8.51
N ASP A 45 6.76 8.32 9.42
CA ASP A 45 6.97 8.69 10.82
C ASP A 45 7.82 7.64 11.56
N ALA A 46 7.53 6.36 11.31
CA ALA A 46 8.27 5.27 11.92
C ALA A 46 9.66 5.03 11.30
N LEU A 47 9.78 5.12 9.97
CA LEU A 47 11.01 4.76 9.25
C LEU A 47 11.88 5.97 8.88
N GLY A 48 11.28 7.15 8.79
CA GLY A 48 11.96 8.37 8.35
C GLY A 48 13.22 8.69 9.13
N PRO A 49 13.22 8.66 10.47
CA PRO A 49 14.42 8.92 11.27
C PRO A 49 15.59 8.00 10.92
N ALA A 50 15.36 6.68 10.80
CA ALA A 50 16.41 5.72 10.47
C ALA A 50 16.98 5.94 9.05
N ILE A 51 16.13 6.34 8.09
CA ILE A 51 16.58 6.70 6.74
C ILE A 51 17.40 7.99 6.74
N GLN A 52 16.99 9.00 7.52
CA GLN A 52 17.73 10.26 7.66
C GLN A 52 19.11 10.03 8.29
N ASP A 53 19.21 9.13 9.26
CA ASP A 53 20.47 8.74 9.87
C ASP A 53 21.41 8.04 8.85
N ALA A 54 20.87 7.19 7.98
CA ALA A 54 21.64 6.57 6.90
C ALA A 54 22.17 7.64 5.90
N VAL A 55 21.32 8.58 5.51
CA VAL A 55 21.71 9.72 4.65
C VAL A 55 22.78 10.58 5.32
N ALA A 56 22.63 10.89 6.62
CA ALA A 56 23.60 11.67 7.40
C ALA A 56 24.95 10.93 7.55
N ALA A 57 24.95 9.59 7.54
CA ALA A 57 26.16 8.77 7.49
C ALA A 57 26.85 8.78 6.11
N GLY A 58 26.29 9.48 5.12
CA GLY A 58 26.84 9.60 3.76
C GLY A 58 26.42 8.47 2.82
N ILE A 59 25.48 7.61 3.21
CA ILE A 59 24.99 6.51 2.38
C ILE A 59 23.92 7.05 1.42
N PRO A 60 24.09 6.89 0.09
CA PRO A 60 23.06 7.23 -0.88
C PRO A 60 21.81 6.36 -0.67
N VAL A 61 20.65 6.98 -0.49
CA VAL A 61 19.39 6.26 -0.29
C VAL A 61 18.43 6.55 -1.45
N ILE A 62 17.78 5.51 -1.94
CA ILE A 62 16.65 5.58 -2.88
C ILE A 62 15.43 4.98 -2.16
N THR A 63 14.30 5.68 -2.19
CA THR A 63 13.04 5.07 -1.75
C THR A 63 12.36 4.33 -2.90
N MET A 64 11.62 3.27 -2.58
CA MET A 64 10.89 2.50 -3.57
C MET A 64 9.50 2.11 -3.09
N ASN A 65 8.62 1.78 -4.03
CA ASN A 65 7.26 1.30 -3.79
C ASN A 65 6.40 2.34 -3.04
N SER A 66 6.48 2.42 -1.72
CA SER A 66 5.73 3.38 -0.90
C SER A 66 6.58 4.62 -0.52
N GLY A 67 5.92 5.75 -0.24
CA GLY A 67 6.54 6.93 0.34
C GLY A 67 7.03 7.99 -0.66
N LEU A 68 6.44 8.08 -1.85
CA LEU A 68 6.79 9.08 -2.88
C LEU A 68 6.85 10.50 -2.30
N GLU A 69 5.79 10.94 -1.62
CA GLU A 69 5.66 12.31 -1.09
C GLU A 69 6.65 12.63 0.05
N SER A 70 7.13 11.59 0.74
CA SER A 70 8.07 11.70 1.85
C SER A 70 9.52 11.46 1.46
N SER A 71 9.77 10.94 0.27
CA SER A 71 11.11 10.58 -0.21
C SER A 71 12.13 11.71 -0.07
N LYS A 72 11.79 12.92 -0.55
CA LYS A 72 12.67 14.08 -0.44
C LYS A 72 12.84 14.56 1.00
N LYS A 73 11.82 14.43 1.84
CA LYS A 73 11.86 14.86 3.24
C LYS A 73 12.84 14.04 4.07
N VAL A 74 13.01 12.76 3.74
CA VAL A 74 13.98 11.88 4.40
C VAL A 74 15.38 11.96 3.78
N GLY A 75 15.59 12.81 2.77
CA GLY A 75 16.89 13.01 2.13
C GLY A 75 17.25 11.98 1.07
N ALA A 76 16.29 11.18 0.60
CA ALA A 76 16.54 10.23 -0.47
C ALA A 76 16.82 10.94 -1.80
N LEU A 77 17.70 10.36 -2.62
CA LEU A 77 18.09 10.89 -3.91
C LEU A 77 16.93 10.93 -4.90
N MET A 78 16.11 9.87 -4.88
CA MET A 78 14.93 9.72 -5.73
C MET A 78 13.97 8.67 -5.16
N HIS A 79 12.78 8.62 -5.73
CA HIS A 79 11.80 7.56 -5.52
C HIS A 79 11.60 6.75 -6.79
N VAL A 80 11.45 5.44 -6.65
CA VAL A 80 11.11 4.52 -7.73
C VAL A 80 9.81 3.79 -7.36
N GLY A 81 8.71 4.19 -7.96
CA GLY A 81 7.38 3.63 -7.69
C GLY A 81 6.33 4.28 -8.58
N GLN A 82 5.09 3.86 -8.43
CA GLN A 82 3.97 4.52 -9.09
C GLN A 82 3.47 5.70 -8.23
N PRO A 83 2.88 6.74 -8.82
CA PRO A 83 2.17 7.78 -8.08
C PRO A 83 0.81 7.23 -7.61
N GLU A 84 0.73 6.79 -6.37
CA GLU A 84 -0.39 6.00 -5.83
C GLU A 84 -1.72 6.74 -5.83
N TYR A 85 -1.70 8.04 -5.52
CA TYR A 85 -2.88 8.89 -5.62
C TYR A 85 -3.45 8.91 -7.06
N LEU A 86 -2.57 9.10 -8.07
CA LEU A 86 -2.98 9.09 -9.46
C LEU A 86 -3.50 7.70 -9.90
N ALA A 87 -2.87 6.63 -9.42
CA ALA A 87 -3.32 5.27 -9.69
C ALA A 87 -4.72 5.03 -9.12
N GLY A 88 -4.96 5.46 -7.87
CA GLY A 88 -6.29 5.46 -7.26
C GLY A 88 -7.30 6.28 -8.03
N GLN A 89 -6.93 7.49 -8.46
CA GLN A 89 -7.79 8.34 -9.27
C GLN A 89 -8.21 7.66 -10.57
N LYS A 90 -7.26 7.04 -11.29
CA LYS A 90 -7.57 6.32 -12.53
C LYS A 90 -8.46 5.10 -12.31
N ALA A 91 -8.28 4.38 -11.21
CA ALA A 91 -9.18 3.31 -10.82
C ALA A 91 -10.60 3.82 -10.53
N GLY A 92 -10.72 4.95 -9.82
CA GLY A 92 -12.01 5.60 -9.53
C GLY A 92 -12.71 6.13 -10.79
N GLU A 93 -11.98 6.80 -11.69
CA GLU A 93 -12.49 7.24 -12.98
C GLU A 93 -13.04 6.05 -13.80
N ARG A 94 -12.35 4.92 -13.78
CA ARG A 94 -12.80 3.70 -14.44
C ARG A 94 -14.07 3.16 -13.79
N ALA A 95 -14.11 3.00 -12.48
CA ALA A 95 -15.29 2.53 -11.76
C ALA A 95 -16.51 3.45 -12.00
N ALA A 96 -16.33 4.78 -11.93
CA ALA A 96 -17.37 5.75 -12.24
C ALA A 96 -17.91 5.60 -13.68
N SER A 97 -17.03 5.37 -14.67
CA SER A 97 -17.43 5.15 -16.06
C SER A 97 -18.24 3.86 -16.25
N GLU A 98 -18.12 2.91 -15.35
CA GLU A 98 -18.85 1.64 -15.30
C GLU A 98 -20.10 1.71 -14.41
N GLY A 99 -20.39 2.90 -13.85
CA GLY A 99 -21.62 3.18 -13.12
C GLY A 99 -21.50 3.18 -11.59
N ALA A 100 -20.30 3.02 -11.03
CA ALA A 100 -20.08 3.09 -9.59
C ALA A 100 -20.39 4.49 -9.04
N THR A 101 -21.10 4.56 -7.92
CA THR A 101 -21.53 5.81 -7.29
C THR A 101 -21.22 5.91 -5.80
N ASN A 102 -21.20 4.80 -5.08
CA ASN A 102 -20.96 4.73 -3.63
C ASN A 102 -20.06 3.55 -3.30
N ALA A 103 -18.83 3.83 -2.93
CA ALA A 103 -17.79 2.83 -2.76
C ALA A 103 -17.30 2.73 -1.31
N ILE A 104 -16.72 1.57 -1.01
CA ILE A 104 -15.79 1.40 0.11
C ILE A 104 -14.39 1.14 -0.43
N CYS A 105 -13.37 1.70 0.24
CA CYS A 105 -11.97 1.36 0.01
C CYS A 105 -11.45 0.57 1.19
N LEU A 106 -10.98 -0.65 0.94
CA LEU A 106 -10.45 -1.54 1.96
C LEU A 106 -8.94 -1.32 2.10
N ASN A 107 -8.54 -0.71 3.22
CA ASN A 107 -7.15 -0.43 3.56
C ASN A 107 -6.67 -1.39 4.65
N GLN A 108 -5.77 -2.31 4.33
CA GLN A 108 -5.23 -3.29 5.26
C GLN A 108 -4.05 -2.78 6.09
N GLU A 109 -3.50 -1.62 5.77
CA GLU A 109 -2.34 -1.02 6.44
C GLU A 109 -2.57 0.49 6.60
N SER A 110 -3.31 0.89 7.64
CA SER A 110 -3.70 2.29 7.86
C SER A 110 -2.51 3.27 8.00
N PHE A 111 -1.33 2.77 8.37
CA PHE A 111 -0.08 3.53 8.43
C PHE A 111 0.59 3.70 7.06
N ASN A 112 0.21 2.90 6.06
CA ASN A 112 0.84 2.89 4.74
C ASN A 112 0.29 4.01 3.87
N THR A 113 1.08 5.08 3.69
CA THR A 113 0.68 6.26 2.92
C THR A 113 0.30 5.92 1.47
N ALA A 114 0.92 4.91 0.86
CA ALA A 114 0.59 4.49 -0.50
C ALA A 114 -0.85 3.95 -0.60
N LEU A 115 -1.33 3.21 0.41
CA LEU A 115 -2.68 2.68 0.41
C LEU A 115 -3.72 3.75 0.72
N VAL A 116 -3.38 4.69 1.61
CA VAL A 116 -4.20 5.88 1.86
C VAL A 116 -4.36 6.68 0.57
N ASP A 117 -3.25 6.98 -0.12
CA ASP A 117 -3.25 7.71 -1.39
C ASP A 117 -4.12 7.03 -2.46
N ARG A 118 -4.09 5.69 -2.56
CA ARG A 118 -4.96 4.93 -3.48
C ARG A 118 -6.44 5.17 -3.17
N CYS A 119 -6.81 5.08 -1.88
CA CYS A 119 -8.19 5.29 -1.45
C CYS A 119 -8.64 6.73 -1.68
N GLU A 120 -7.81 7.72 -1.34
CA GLU A 120 -8.12 9.13 -1.54
C GLU A 120 -8.23 9.48 -3.02
N GLY A 121 -7.30 8.98 -3.85
CA GLY A 121 -7.37 9.14 -5.29
C GLY A 121 -8.66 8.58 -5.88
N TYR A 122 -9.05 7.37 -5.49
CA TYR A 122 -10.29 6.73 -5.93
C TYR A 122 -11.52 7.56 -5.54
N GLY A 123 -11.49 8.13 -4.33
CA GLY A 123 -12.54 8.99 -3.79
C GLY A 123 -12.76 10.30 -4.57
N THR A 124 -11.88 10.68 -5.50
CA THR A 124 -12.07 11.86 -6.34
C THR A 124 -13.14 11.67 -7.43
N ALA A 125 -13.39 10.44 -7.82
CA ALA A 125 -14.35 10.11 -8.90
C ALA A 125 -15.61 9.38 -8.39
N VAL A 126 -15.50 8.60 -7.33
CA VAL A 126 -16.61 7.86 -6.70
C VAL A 126 -16.69 8.25 -5.22
N LYS A 127 -17.89 8.54 -4.72
CA LYS A 127 -18.07 8.76 -3.27
C LYS A 127 -17.55 7.53 -2.52
N THR A 128 -16.50 7.68 -1.71
CA THR A 128 -15.77 6.56 -1.13
C THR A 128 -15.62 6.71 0.39
N LYS A 129 -15.89 5.63 1.12
CA LYS A 129 -15.59 5.50 2.54
C LYS A 129 -14.41 4.54 2.70
N MET A 130 -13.34 4.99 3.34
CA MET A 130 -12.22 4.11 3.72
C MET A 130 -12.61 3.24 4.92
N ILE A 131 -12.26 1.97 4.86
CA ILE A 131 -12.41 1.00 5.95
C ILE A 131 -11.04 0.41 6.23
N ASP A 132 -10.53 0.70 7.42
CA ASP A 132 -9.30 0.09 7.90
C ASP A 132 -9.57 -1.34 8.35
N SER A 133 -8.69 -2.23 7.98
CA SER A 133 -8.67 -3.62 8.39
C SER A 133 -7.25 -4.04 8.79
N THR A 134 -7.00 -5.32 8.84
CA THR A 134 -5.67 -5.90 9.04
C THR A 134 -5.25 -6.70 7.81
N ASN A 135 -4.11 -7.36 7.87
CA ASN A 135 -3.69 -8.29 6.83
C ASN A 135 -4.29 -9.71 7.01
N ASP A 136 -5.22 -9.90 7.96
CA ASP A 136 -5.94 -11.17 8.16
C ASP A 136 -7.11 -11.29 7.17
N PRO A 137 -7.10 -12.25 6.23
CA PRO A 137 -8.15 -12.41 5.24
C PRO A 137 -9.54 -12.66 5.83
N ALA A 138 -9.63 -13.34 6.98
CA ALA A 138 -10.91 -13.62 7.63
C ALA A 138 -11.51 -12.35 8.25
N GLU A 139 -10.67 -11.50 8.83
CA GLU A 139 -11.08 -10.19 9.35
C GLU A 139 -11.53 -9.27 8.21
N ILE A 140 -10.76 -9.22 7.11
CA ILE A 140 -11.13 -8.43 5.93
C ILE A 140 -12.50 -8.87 5.40
N GLN A 141 -12.71 -10.17 5.20
CA GLN A 141 -14.00 -10.73 4.74
C GLN A 141 -15.13 -10.32 5.68
N THR A 142 -14.97 -10.53 6.98
CA THR A 142 -16.00 -10.20 7.99
C THR A 142 -16.34 -8.71 8.00
N ARG A 143 -15.34 -7.83 7.97
CA ARG A 143 -15.54 -6.37 7.94
C ARG A 143 -16.22 -5.91 6.65
N THR A 144 -15.82 -6.50 5.53
CA THR A 144 -16.43 -6.19 4.22
C THR A 144 -17.89 -6.62 4.18
N ALA A 145 -18.22 -7.85 4.60
CA ALA A 145 -19.60 -8.32 4.66
C ALA A 145 -20.46 -7.44 5.58
N ALA A 146 -19.94 -7.10 6.76
CA ALA A 146 -20.64 -6.21 7.69
C ALA A 146 -20.88 -4.81 7.10
N ALA A 147 -19.90 -4.25 6.37
CA ALA A 147 -20.05 -2.95 5.72
C ALA A 147 -21.11 -2.96 4.62
N LEU A 148 -21.15 -4.00 3.79
CA LEU A 148 -22.15 -4.18 2.74
C LEU A 148 -23.57 -4.38 3.30
N GLN A 149 -23.69 -5.11 4.41
CA GLN A 149 -24.96 -5.30 5.10
C GLN A 149 -25.46 -4.00 5.76
N ALA A 150 -24.54 -3.19 6.30
CA ALA A 150 -24.87 -1.93 6.96
C ALA A 150 -25.28 -0.82 5.97
N ASP A 151 -24.73 -0.83 4.77
CA ASP A 151 -25.06 0.11 3.69
C ASP A 151 -25.29 -0.61 2.36
N PRO A 152 -26.54 -1.05 2.09
CA PRO A 152 -26.89 -1.71 0.82
C PRO A 152 -26.79 -0.81 -0.42
N SER A 153 -26.51 0.48 -0.26
CA SER A 153 -26.29 1.39 -1.38
C SER A 153 -24.85 1.36 -1.91
N VAL A 154 -23.95 0.65 -1.25
CA VAL A 154 -22.60 0.42 -1.75
C VAL A 154 -22.67 -0.42 -3.03
N ASP A 155 -22.14 0.12 -4.11
CA ASP A 155 -22.13 -0.49 -5.45
C ASP A 155 -20.70 -0.77 -5.96
N ALA A 156 -19.68 -0.32 -5.22
CA ALA A 156 -18.29 -0.53 -5.61
C ALA A 156 -17.36 -0.77 -4.41
N ILE A 157 -16.28 -1.54 -4.65
CA ILE A 157 -15.19 -1.75 -3.70
C ILE A 157 -13.87 -1.50 -4.39
N LEU A 158 -12.98 -0.74 -3.75
CA LEU A 158 -11.56 -0.73 -4.05
C LEU A 158 -10.82 -1.57 -3.01
N ALA A 159 -10.18 -2.65 -3.45
CA ALA A 159 -9.28 -3.47 -2.64
C ALA A 159 -7.83 -3.01 -2.87
N ALA A 160 -7.17 -2.51 -1.83
CA ALA A 160 -5.86 -1.88 -1.95
C ALA A 160 -4.69 -2.88 -2.09
N GLY A 161 -4.97 -4.18 -2.10
CA GLY A 161 -3.97 -5.23 -2.31
C GLY A 161 -4.60 -6.56 -2.72
N PRO A 162 -3.83 -7.54 -3.24
CA PRO A 162 -4.38 -8.75 -3.86
C PRO A 162 -5.12 -9.67 -2.87
N HIS A 163 -4.58 -9.91 -1.68
CA HIS A 163 -5.26 -10.72 -0.66
C HIS A 163 -6.54 -10.04 -0.11
N VAL A 164 -6.57 -8.71 -0.13
CA VAL A 164 -7.77 -7.93 0.20
C VAL A 164 -8.84 -8.13 -0.86
N CYS A 165 -8.43 -8.20 -2.14
CA CYS A 165 -9.34 -8.49 -3.24
C CYS A 165 -9.99 -9.87 -3.11
N ASP A 166 -9.19 -10.90 -2.81
CA ASP A 166 -9.69 -12.26 -2.61
C ASP A 166 -10.71 -12.35 -1.45
N ALA A 167 -10.43 -11.65 -0.35
CA ALA A 167 -11.32 -11.61 0.81
C ALA A 167 -12.60 -10.80 0.52
N ALA A 168 -12.48 -9.68 -0.21
CA ALA A 168 -13.63 -8.87 -0.62
C ALA A 168 -14.56 -9.65 -1.57
N ALA A 169 -14.02 -10.39 -2.53
CA ALA A 169 -14.80 -11.23 -3.43
C ALA A 169 -15.64 -12.27 -2.66
N LYS A 170 -15.02 -12.94 -1.67
CA LYS A 170 -15.75 -13.89 -0.80
C LYS A 170 -16.86 -13.21 0.01
N ALA A 171 -16.62 -12.00 0.52
CA ALA A 171 -17.64 -11.26 1.24
C ALA A 171 -18.81 -10.84 0.34
N ILE A 172 -18.53 -10.44 -0.90
CA ILE A 172 -19.56 -10.11 -1.91
C ILE A 172 -20.44 -11.34 -2.18
N ASP A 173 -19.83 -12.51 -2.40
CA ASP A 173 -20.53 -13.77 -2.62
C ASP A 173 -21.38 -14.16 -1.40
N GLU A 174 -20.84 -14.01 -0.19
CA GLU A 174 -21.52 -14.34 1.07
C GLU A 174 -22.81 -13.52 1.27
N VAL A 175 -22.75 -12.21 0.97
CA VAL A 175 -23.92 -11.33 1.12
C VAL A 175 -24.84 -11.33 -0.10
N GLY A 176 -24.43 -11.94 -1.21
CA GLY A 176 -25.19 -12.00 -2.46
C GLY A 176 -25.36 -10.63 -3.13
N ALA A 177 -24.41 -9.71 -2.94
CA ALA A 177 -24.44 -8.37 -3.50
C ALA A 177 -23.90 -8.35 -4.95
N THR A 178 -24.33 -7.34 -5.73
CA THR A 178 -23.73 -7.04 -7.04
C THR A 178 -22.85 -5.81 -6.88
N ILE A 179 -21.54 -6.00 -6.88
CA ILE A 179 -20.55 -4.99 -6.55
C ILE A 179 -19.50 -4.90 -7.66
N HIS A 180 -19.16 -3.67 -8.07
CA HIS A 180 -17.99 -3.43 -8.91
C HIS A 180 -16.71 -3.54 -8.06
N LEU A 181 -15.94 -4.62 -8.21
CA LEU A 181 -14.72 -4.86 -7.46
C LEU A 181 -13.49 -4.46 -8.27
N SER A 182 -12.79 -3.43 -7.79
CA SER A 182 -11.50 -2.99 -8.32
C SER A 182 -10.37 -3.48 -7.41
N CYS A 183 -9.33 -4.08 -8.00
CA CYS A 183 -8.22 -4.67 -7.26
C CYS A 183 -6.90 -4.05 -7.68
N PHE A 184 -6.03 -3.76 -6.69
CA PHE A 184 -4.63 -3.46 -6.93
C PHE A 184 -3.80 -4.74 -6.85
N ASP A 185 -2.83 -4.84 -7.78
CA ASP A 185 -1.92 -5.95 -7.95
C ASP A 185 -2.62 -7.28 -8.33
N LEU A 186 -1.82 -8.28 -8.64
CA LEU A 186 -2.30 -9.60 -9.06
C LEU A 186 -2.00 -10.64 -7.98
N SER A 187 -2.94 -11.57 -7.79
CA SER A 187 -2.74 -12.82 -7.08
C SER A 187 -2.98 -14.01 -8.00
N PRO A 188 -2.64 -15.23 -7.59
CA PRO A 188 -3.00 -16.43 -8.35
C PRO A 188 -4.53 -16.64 -8.49
N ALA A 189 -5.33 -15.93 -7.71
CA ALA A 189 -6.78 -16.02 -7.69
C ALA A 189 -7.48 -14.89 -8.47
N VAL A 190 -6.72 -13.85 -8.86
CA VAL A 190 -7.21 -12.63 -9.56
C VAL A 190 -6.62 -12.54 -10.96
#